data_4d72747cc9b12304f565360810bb4bb7
#
_entry.id   4d72747cc9b12304f565360810bb4bb7
#
_cell.length_a   1.000
_cell.length_b   1.000
_cell.length_c   1.000
_cell.angle_alpha   90.00
_cell.angle_beta   90.00
_cell.angle_gamma   90.00
#
_symmetry.space_group_name_H-M   'P 1'
#
loop_
_entity.id
_entity.type
_entity.pdbx_description
1 polymer ?
#
loop_
_entity_poly.entity_id
_entity_poly.type
_entity_poly.pdbx_seq_one_letter_code
_entity_poly.pdbx_strand_id
1 'polypeptide(L)'
;MHAFRRFIRGVLVLVVVLVMAACSAPLVREAEVQVVPPVAAPAAQPIPPRIALALGGGAARGFAHVGVLQVLEEAAIPVDVIVGTSAGSVVAALHASGLSGAALEKAALGMDETALTDWMFPLINRGMIRGEALANYINKQVAGRPLQALNKPIGVVAATLGSGAP
;
A
#
# COMPACT_ATOMS: atom_id res chain seq x y z
N MET A 1 -16.79 48.59 -59.02
CA MET A 1 -16.37 47.25 -58.60
C MET A 1 -14.87 47.06 -58.40
N HIS A 2 -14.01 47.72 -59.19
CA HIS A 2 -12.52 47.53 -59.05
C HIS A 2 -11.94 48.16 -57.78
N ALA A 3 -12.44 49.27 -57.28
CA ALA A 3 -11.93 49.92 -56.05
C ALA A 3 -12.20 49.08 -54.80
N PHE A 4 -13.34 48.44 -54.71
CA PHE A 4 -13.74 47.57 -53.61
C PHE A 4 -12.86 46.28 -53.51
N ARG A 5 -12.52 45.66 -54.66
CA ARG A 5 -11.59 44.53 -54.73
C ARG A 5 -10.17 44.91 -54.32
N ARG A 6 -9.70 46.11 -54.62
CA ARG A 6 -8.38 46.58 -54.20
C ARG A 6 -8.35 46.81 -52.69
N PHE A 7 -9.42 47.34 -52.12
CA PHE A 7 -9.55 47.58 -50.68
C PHE A 7 -9.53 46.23 -49.92
N ILE A 8 -10.32 45.23 -50.34
CA ILE A 8 -10.35 43.93 -49.68
C ILE A 8 -8.97 43.22 -49.76
N ARG A 9 -8.28 43.30 -50.90
CA ARG A 9 -6.94 42.75 -51.04
C ARG A 9 -5.93 43.42 -50.11
N GLY A 10 -6.02 44.75 -49.94
CA GLY A 10 -5.16 45.49 -49.04
C GLY A 10 -5.36 45.08 -47.56
N VAL A 11 -6.62 44.96 -47.14
CA VAL A 11 -6.97 44.51 -45.79
C VAL A 11 -6.51 43.06 -45.58
N LEU A 12 -6.69 42.18 -46.56
CA LEU A 12 -6.27 40.79 -46.42
C LEU A 12 -4.74 40.64 -46.25
N VAL A 13 -3.98 41.41 -47.07
CA VAL A 13 -2.51 41.44 -46.96
C VAL A 13 -2.06 41.98 -45.58
N LEU A 14 -2.70 43.05 -45.09
CA LEU A 14 -2.39 43.61 -43.79
C LEU A 14 -2.66 42.62 -42.67
N VAL A 15 -3.76 41.90 -42.70
CA VAL A 15 -4.09 40.85 -41.73
C VAL A 15 -3.08 39.72 -41.75
N VAL A 16 -2.67 39.26 -42.95
CA VAL A 16 -1.66 38.21 -43.06
C VAL A 16 -0.32 38.64 -42.52
N VAL A 17 0.11 39.89 -42.77
CA VAL A 17 1.37 40.43 -42.25
C VAL A 17 1.32 40.55 -40.72
N LEU A 18 0.20 40.99 -40.14
CA LEU A 18 0.00 41.07 -38.70
C LEU A 18 0.01 39.68 -38.03
N VAL A 19 -0.59 38.68 -38.67
CA VAL A 19 -0.57 37.31 -38.13
C VAL A 19 0.82 36.70 -38.18
N MET A 20 1.60 36.98 -39.22
CA MET A 20 2.98 36.50 -39.34
C MET A 20 3.93 37.20 -38.34
N ALA A 21 3.67 38.45 -37.99
CA ALA A 21 4.46 39.17 -36.98
C ALA A 21 4.16 38.69 -35.55
N ALA A 22 3.00 38.10 -35.27
CA ALA A 22 2.64 37.59 -33.95
C ALA A 22 3.34 36.26 -33.60
N CYS A 23 3.95 35.58 -34.59
CA CYS A 23 4.69 34.32 -34.37
C CYS A 23 6.15 34.51 -34.01
N SER A 24 6.63 35.74 -33.80
CA SER A 24 7.97 36.00 -33.25
C SER A 24 7.95 35.90 -31.72
N ALA A 25 7.84 34.67 -31.20
CA ALA A 25 8.06 34.44 -29.79
C ALA A 25 9.49 34.87 -29.44
N PRO A 26 9.72 35.66 -28.39
CA PRO A 26 11.07 35.94 -27.96
C PRO A 26 11.76 34.61 -27.61
N LEU A 27 12.91 34.37 -28.23
CA LEU A 27 13.78 33.28 -27.80
C LEU A 27 14.06 33.47 -26.32
N VAL A 28 13.44 32.63 -25.51
CA VAL A 28 13.82 32.52 -24.08
C VAL A 28 15.28 32.11 -24.09
N ARG A 29 16.13 33.06 -23.75
CA ARG A 29 17.56 32.80 -23.56
C ARG A 29 17.63 31.78 -22.45
N GLU A 30 17.95 30.53 -22.80
CA GLU A 30 18.23 29.48 -21.82
C GLU A 30 19.24 30.07 -20.85
N ALA A 31 18.81 30.27 -19.59
CA ALA A 31 19.75 30.64 -18.55
C ALA A 31 20.75 29.48 -18.47
N GLU A 32 22.01 29.80 -18.70
CA GLU A 32 23.11 28.84 -18.57
C GLU A 32 23.03 28.26 -17.16
N VAL A 33 22.46 27.04 -17.05
CA VAL A 33 22.40 26.32 -15.80
C VAL A 33 23.85 26.01 -15.43
N GLN A 34 24.40 26.78 -14.51
CA GLN A 34 25.67 26.43 -13.89
C GLN A 34 25.50 25.05 -13.28
N VAL A 35 26.05 24.06 -13.97
CA VAL A 35 26.14 22.69 -13.42
C VAL A 35 27.13 22.78 -12.26
N VAL A 36 26.58 23.00 -11.06
CA VAL A 36 27.37 22.83 -9.84
C VAL A 36 27.78 21.36 -9.82
N PRO A 37 29.10 21.05 -9.83
CA PRO A 37 29.52 19.66 -9.76
C PRO A 37 28.84 19.01 -8.54
N PRO A 38 28.28 17.81 -8.70
CA PRO A 38 27.64 17.13 -7.58
C PRO A 38 28.66 17.02 -6.45
N VAL A 39 28.35 17.67 -5.33
CA VAL A 39 29.07 17.41 -4.09
C VAL A 39 28.96 15.92 -3.87
N ALA A 40 30.10 15.21 -3.93
CA ALA A 40 30.11 13.77 -3.69
C ALA A 40 29.41 13.52 -2.35
N ALA A 41 28.19 13.01 -2.40
CA ALA A 41 27.48 12.59 -1.19
C ALA A 41 28.38 11.58 -0.48
N PRO A 42 28.56 11.68 0.84
CA PRO A 42 29.28 10.67 1.60
C PRO A 42 28.77 9.30 1.16
N ALA A 43 29.66 8.37 0.82
CA ALA A 43 29.28 7.04 0.40
C ALA A 43 28.34 6.47 1.47
N ALA A 44 27.07 6.30 1.11
CA ALA A 44 26.07 5.77 2.01
C ALA A 44 26.56 4.39 2.44
N GLN A 45 26.76 4.20 3.73
CA GLN A 45 27.07 2.88 4.26
C GLN A 45 25.94 1.93 3.86
N PRO A 46 26.24 0.74 3.36
CA PRO A 46 25.21 -0.22 2.97
C PRO A 46 24.31 -0.50 4.17
N ILE A 47 23.08 -0.02 4.11
CA ILE A 47 22.06 -0.36 5.10
C ILE A 47 21.66 -1.81 4.79
N PRO A 48 21.72 -2.72 5.75
CA PRO A 48 21.30 -4.10 5.51
C PRO A 48 19.85 -4.10 5.00
N PRO A 49 19.51 -4.94 4.03
CA PRO A 49 18.18 -5.01 3.47
C PRO A 49 17.17 -5.38 4.57
N ARG A 50 16.08 -4.64 4.65
CA ARG A 50 14.96 -4.93 5.54
C ARG A 50 13.88 -5.66 4.76
N ILE A 51 13.32 -6.73 5.36
CA ILE A 51 12.32 -7.57 4.73
C ILE A 51 10.95 -7.23 5.31
N ALA A 52 10.06 -6.78 4.44
CA ALA A 52 8.65 -6.59 4.76
C ALA A 52 7.84 -7.73 4.14
N LEU A 53 6.98 -8.35 4.92
CA LEU A 53 6.10 -9.44 4.48
C LEU A 53 4.65 -8.96 4.43
N ALA A 54 4.01 -9.09 3.26
CA ALA A 54 2.60 -8.78 3.08
C ALA A 54 1.78 -10.06 2.97
N LEU A 55 0.83 -10.24 3.88
CA LEU A 55 -0.05 -11.40 3.97
C LEU A 55 -1.46 -11.03 3.50
N GLY A 56 -1.89 -11.62 2.38
CA GLY A 56 -3.21 -11.40 1.80
C GLY A 56 -4.35 -12.04 2.61
N GLY A 57 -5.58 -11.63 2.28
CA GLY A 57 -6.78 -12.29 2.75
C GLY A 57 -6.97 -13.66 2.08
N GLY A 58 -7.97 -14.42 2.52
CA GLY A 58 -8.30 -15.69 1.88
C GLY A 58 -9.06 -16.69 2.76
N ALA A 59 -9.63 -16.24 3.86
CA ALA A 59 -10.33 -17.12 4.82
C ALA A 59 -9.44 -18.31 5.21
N ALA A 60 -9.92 -19.56 5.06
CA ALA A 60 -9.16 -20.76 5.39
C ALA A 60 -7.80 -20.87 4.65
N ARG A 61 -7.66 -20.25 3.47
CA ARG A 61 -6.39 -20.21 2.75
C ARG A 61 -5.28 -19.42 3.48
N GLY A 62 -5.65 -18.62 4.49
CA GLY A 62 -4.70 -17.96 5.37
C GLY A 62 -3.75 -18.90 6.11
N PHE A 63 -4.10 -20.16 6.27
CA PHE A 63 -3.19 -21.18 6.84
C PHE A 63 -1.90 -21.35 6.02
N ALA A 64 -1.93 -21.08 4.72
CA ALA A 64 -0.72 -21.10 3.89
C ALA A 64 0.35 -20.09 4.37
N HIS A 65 -0.06 -18.98 4.96
CA HIS A 65 0.86 -17.99 5.51
C HIS A 65 1.70 -18.55 6.67
N VAL A 66 1.13 -19.46 7.45
CA VAL A 66 1.85 -20.14 8.55
C VAL A 66 3.01 -20.95 7.99
N GLY A 67 2.76 -21.75 6.95
CA GLY A 67 3.80 -22.52 6.28
C GLY A 67 4.90 -21.67 5.67
N VAL A 68 4.53 -20.51 5.07
CA VAL A 68 5.53 -19.55 4.57
C VAL A 68 6.41 -19.02 5.71
N LEU A 69 5.82 -18.64 6.83
CA LEU A 69 6.57 -18.14 8.00
C LEU A 69 7.48 -19.21 8.59
N GLN A 70 7.06 -20.49 8.61
CA GLN A 70 7.91 -21.61 9.04
C GLN A 70 9.14 -21.74 8.14
N VAL A 71 8.96 -21.71 6.82
CA VAL A 71 10.07 -21.80 5.86
C VAL A 71 11.02 -20.60 5.99
N LEU A 72 10.51 -19.39 6.18
CA LEU A 72 11.35 -18.20 6.40
C LEU A 72 12.15 -18.32 7.71
N GLU A 73 11.53 -18.85 8.78
CA GLU A 73 12.20 -19.09 10.05
C GLU A 73 13.30 -20.18 9.91
N GLU A 74 13.01 -21.29 9.27
CA GLU A 74 13.97 -22.36 8.98
C GLU A 74 15.16 -21.87 8.13
N ALA A 75 14.89 -21.01 7.15
CA ALA A 75 15.91 -20.39 6.30
C ALA A 75 16.67 -19.24 6.98
N ALA A 76 16.37 -18.94 8.26
CA ALA A 76 16.92 -17.81 9.00
C ALA A 76 16.74 -16.46 8.28
N ILE A 77 15.65 -16.30 7.52
CA ILE A 77 15.29 -15.06 6.83
C ILE A 77 14.47 -14.21 7.80
N PRO A 78 15.00 -13.06 8.28
CA PRO A 78 14.29 -12.23 9.24
C PRO A 78 13.15 -11.48 8.56
N VAL A 79 11.99 -11.45 9.21
CA VAL A 79 10.87 -10.57 8.84
C VAL A 79 10.91 -9.36 9.75
N ASP A 80 11.24 -8.18 9.19
CA ASP A 80 11.38 -6.93 9.95
C ASP A 80 10.06 -6.21 10.16
N VAL A 81 9.17 -6.30 9.16
CA VAL A 81 7.83 -5.68 9.17
C VAL A 81 6.84 -6.67 8.57
N ILE A 82 5.65 -6.75 9.16
CA ILE A 82 4.60 -7.61 8.64
C ILE A 82 3.32 -6.82 8.46
N VAL A 83 2.64 -6.99 7.32
CA VAL A 83 1.36 -6.35 7.04
C VAL A 83 0.36 -7.42 6.64
N GLY A 84 -0.85 -7.34 7.16
CA GLY A 84 -1.88 -8.33 6.88
C GLY A 84 -3.24 -7.74 6.55
N THR A 85 -4.02 -8.49 5.77
CA THR A 85 -5.43 -8.22 5.46
C THR A 85 -6.24 -9.46 5.76
N SER A 86 -7.42 -9.34 6.41
CA SER A 86 -8.32 -10.45 6.74
C SER A 86 -7.56 -11.58 7.46
N ALA A 87 -7.61 -12.82 6.97
CA ALA A 87 -6.87 -13.94 7.54
C ALA A 87 -5.37 -13.68 7.68
N GLY A 88 -4.78 -12.94 6.73
CA GLY A 88 -3.39 -12.52 6.83
C GLY A 88 -3.11 -11.58 7.99
N SER A 89 -4.08 -10.75 8.42
CA SER A 89 -3.92 -9.88 9.59
C SER A 89 -3.89 -10.68 10.90
N VAL A 90 -4.63 -11.77 10.97
CA VAL A 90 -4.60 -12.70 12.10
C VAL A 90 -3.21 -13.32 12.24
N VAL A 91 -2.70 -13.91 11.16
CA VAL A 91 -1.36 -14.52 11.15
C VAL A 91 -0.28 -13.48 11.43
N ALA A 92 -0.41 -12.27 10.85
CA ALA A 92 0.51 -11.16 11.10
C ALA A 92 0.56 -10.78 12.58
N ALA A 93 -0.60 -10.63 13.24
CA ALA A 93 -0.67 -10.28 14.66
C ALA A 93 -0.04 -11.34 15.55
N LEU A 94 -0.32 -12.61 15.29
CA LEU A 94 0.24 -13.73 16.02
C LEU A 94 1.77 -13.82 15.84
N HIS A 95 2.27 -13.66 14.61
CA HIS A 95 3.71 -13.64 14.33
C HIS A 95 4.38 -12.41 14.99
N ALA A 96 3.79 -11.23 14.84
CA ALA A 96 4.31 -10.00 15.44
C ALA A 96 4.34 -10.07 16.98
N SER A 97 3.46 -10.88 17.59
CA SER A 97 3.49 -11.10 19.04
C SER A 97 4.67 -11.95 19.52
N GLY A 98 5.41 -12.57 18.60
CA GLY A 98 6.59 -13.39 18.88
C GLY A 98 6.35 -14.89 18.82
N LEU A 99 5.21 -15.34 18.27
CA LEU A 99 4.99 -16.78 18.06
C LEU A 99 5.94 -17.28 16.97
N SER A 100 6.61 -18.40 17.23
CA SER A 100 7.37 -19.13 16.23
C SER A 100 6.45 -19.81 15.20
N GLY A 101 7.00 -20.27 14.08
CA GLY A 101 6.24 -21.00 13.06
C GLY A 101 5.48 -22.19 13.62
N ALA A 102 6.10 -22.98 14.49
CA ALA A 102 5.44 -24.10 15.17
C ALA A 102 4.32 -23.66 16.14
N ALA A 103 4.51 -22.55 16.84
CA ALA A 103 3.47 -22.00 17.71
C ALA A 103 2.30 -21.42 16.91
N LEU A 104 2.57 -20.81 15.77
CA LEU A 104 1.56 -20.35 14.81
C LEU A 104 0.72 -21.49 14.27
N GLU A 105 1.36 -22.60 13.89
CA GLU A 105 0.66 -23.81 13.44
C GLU A 105 -0.27 -24.35 14.52
N LYS A 106 0.24 -24.47 15.74
CA LYS A 106 -0.57 -24.92 16.88
C LYS A 106 -1.74 -23.99 17.15
N ALA A 107 -1.53 -22.67 17.08
CA ALA A 107 -2.60 -21.67 17.23
C ALA A 107 -3.62 -21.80 16.11
N ALA A 108 -3.18 -21.97 14.87
CA ALA A 108 -4.04 -22.13 13.70
C ALA A 108 -4.89 -23.42 13.77
N LEU A 109 -4.29 -24.52 14.13
CA LEU A 109 -4.99 -25.81 14.29
C LEU A 109 -5.91 -25.84 15.52
N GLY A 110 -5.59 -25.03 16.54
CA GLY A 110 -6.40 -24.86 17.74
C GLY A 110 -7.50 -23.80 17.60
N MET A 111 -7.70 -23.20 16.44
CA MET A 111 -8.83 -22.32 16.18
C MET A 111 -10.10 -23.18 16.21
N ASP A 112 -10.84 -23.04 17.29
CA ASP A 112 -12.08 -23.74 17.53
C ASP A 112 -13.18 -23.29 16.55
N GLU A 113 -14.08 -24.21 16.24
CA GLU A 113 -15.28 -24.01 15.42
C GLU A 113 -16.12 -22.81 15.92
N THR A 114 -16.12 -22.54 17.23
CA THR A 114 -16.75 -21.38 17.86
C THR A 114 -16.11 -20.05 17.49
N ALA A 115 -14.79 -20.00 17.34
CA ALA A 115 -14.07 -18.81 16.86
C ALA A 115 -14.32 -18.55 15.38
N LEU A 116 -14.63 -19.61 14.62
CA LEU A 116 -15.02 -19.57 13.21
C LEU A 116 -16.51 -19.34 13.02
N THR A 117 -17.35 -19.75 13.96
CA THR A 117 -18.82 -19.69 13.83
C THR A 117 -19.33 -18.24 13.86
N ASP A 118 -18.78 -17.38 14.69
CA ASP A 118 -19.07 -15.93 14.66
C ASP A 118 -18.61 -15.31 13.32
N TRP A 119 -17.70 -15.98 12.63
CA TRP A 119 -17.16 -15.61 11.33
C TRP A 119 -17.98 -16.09 10.14
N MET A 120 -18.83 -17.11 10.32
CA MET A 120 -19.52 -17.79 9.22
C MET A 120 -21.03 -17.54 9.12
N PHE A 121 -21.67 -16.86 10.07
CA PHE A 121 -23.10 -16.63 10.04
C PHE A 121 -23.53 -15.17 9.83
N PRO A 122 -23.67 -14.74 8.57
CA PRO A 122 -24.12 -13.39 8.26
C PRO A 122 -25.55 -13.39 7.74
N LEU A 123 -26.56 -13.60 8.56
CA LEU A 123 -27.93 -13.65 8.01
C LEU A 123 -28.93 -12.64 8.56
N ILE A 124 -28.62 -11.82 9.55
CA ILE A 124 -29.66 -11.01 10.17
C ILE A 124 -29.36 -9.51 10.33
N ASN A 125 -28.13 -9.02 10.15
CA ASN A 125 -27.83 -7.59 10.26
C ASN A 125 -26.81 -7.10 9.20
N ARG A 126 -26.83 -5.79 8.92
CA ARG A 126 -26.06 -5.09 7.89
C ARG A 126 -24.52 -5.20 7.95
N GLY A 127 -23.95 -5.99 8.87
CA GLY A 127 -22.56 -6.35 8.95
C GLY A 127 -22.46 -7.86 9.03
N MET A 128 -21.72 -8.45 8.12
CA MET A 128 -21.71 -9.89 7.92
C MET A 128 -21.03 -10.68 9.05
N ILE A 129 -20.38 -10.03 10.02
CA ILE A 129 -19.66 -10.71 11.13
C ILE A 129 -19.57 -9.73 12.29
N ARG A 130 -19.87 -10.15 13.50
CA ARG A 130 -19.62 -9.34 14.69
C ARG A 130 -18.12 -9.22 14.99
N GLY A 131 -17.34 -10.23 14.67
CA GLY A 131 -15.91 -10.26 14.88
C GLY A 131 -15.47 -10.33 16.34
N GLU A 132 -16.41 -10.40 17.29
CA GLU A 132 -16.10 -10.41 18.72
C GLU A 132 -15.36 -11.68 19.13
N ALA A 133 -15.77 -12.84 18.61
CA ALA A 133 -15.10 -14.11 18.90
C ALA A 133 -13.66 -14.12 18.40
N LEU A 134 -13.44 -13.62 17.19
CA LEU A 134 -12.11 -13.49 16.61
C LEU A 134 -11.26 -12.47 17.40
N ALA A 135 -11.83 -11.32 17.74
CA ALA A 135 -11.14 -10.31 18.55
C ALA A 135 -10.73 -10.86 19.92
N ASN A 136 -11.61 -11.58 20.59
CA ASN A 136 -11.32 -12.23 21.87
C ASN A 136 -10.24 -13.30 21.73
N TYR A 137 -10.28 -14.10 20.66
CA TYR A 137 -9.26 -15.10 20.38
C TYR A 137 -7.88 -14.43 20.19
N ILE A 138 -7.80 -13.43 19.33
CA ILE A 138 -6.53 -12.71 19.07
C ILE A 138 -6.02 -12.03 20.34
N ASN A 139 -6.88 -11.33 21.07
CA ASN A 139 -6.52 -10.66 22.33
C ASN A 139 -5.94 -11.65 23.35
N LYS A 140 -6.50 -12.84 23.43
CA LYS A 140 -5.97 -13.90 24.29
C LYS A 140 -4.57 -14.34 23.85
N GLN A 141 -4.37 -14.57 22.54
CA GLN A 141 -3.10 -15.02 21.99
C GLN A 141 -1.98 -13.98 22.14
N VAL A 142 -2.31 -12.69 21.97
CA VAL A 142 -1.34 -11.59 22.14
C VAL A 142 -1.25 -11.08 23.58
N ALA A 143 -1.89 -11.76 24.54
CA ALA A 143 -1.95 -11.38 25.96
C ALA A 143 -2.49 -9.95 26.19
N GLY A 144 -3.48 -9.54 25.42
CA GLY A 144 -4.11 -8.21 25.50
C GLY A 144 -3.20 -7.05 25.08
N ARG A 145 -2.05 -7.31 24.48
CA ARG A 145 -1.13 -6.25 24.05
C ARG A 145 -1.70 -5.51 22.83
N PRO A 146 -1.66 -4.17 22.80
CA PRO A 146 -2.02 -3.41 21.62
C PRO A 146 -1.01 -3.64 20.49
N LEU A 147 -1.40 -3.41 19.24
CA LEU A 147 -0.55 -3.66 18.05
C LEU A 147 0.82 -2.95 18.15
N GLN A 148 0.84 -1.76 18.71
CA GLN A 148 2.05 -0.94 18.88
C GLN A 148 3.04 -1.52 19.89
N ALA A 149 2.58 -2.41 20.77
CA ALA A 149 3.41 -3.06 21.80
C ALA A 149 3.81 -4.49 21.44
N LEU A 150 3.54 -4.93 20.21
CA LEU A 150 3.99 -6.23 19.73
C LEU A 150 5.50 -6.21 19.43
N ASN A 151 6.10 -7.39 19.35
CA ASN A 151 7.55 -7.55 19.22
C ASN A 151 8.09 -7.09 17.84
N LYS A 152 7.22 -7.01 16.83
CA LYS A 152 7.58 -6.57 15.48
C LYS A 152 6.63 -5.48 15.01
N PRO A 153 7.10 -4.53 14.18
CA PRO A 153 6.23 -3.58 13.48
C PRO A 153 5.19 -4.32 12.65
N ILE A 154 3.93 -3.94 12.84
CA ILE A 154 2.80 -4.56 12.17
C ILE A 154 1.88 -3.51 11.55
N GLY A 155 1.33 -3.81 10.38
CA GLY A 155 0.22 -3.10 9.76
C GLY A 155 -0.97 -4.03 9.55
N VAL A 156 -2.17 -3.52 9.81
CA VAL A 156 -3.43 -4.21 9.49
C VAL A 156 -4.24 -3.33 8.56
N VAL A 157 -4.67 -3.91 7.45
CA VAL A 157 -5.45 -3.19 6.44
C VAL A 157 -6.90 -3.63 6.51
N ALA A 158 -7.80 -2.67 6.67
CA ALA A 158 -9.24 -2.84 6.60
C ALA A 158 -9.83 -1.77 5.69
N ALA A 159 -10.96 -2.06 5.05
CA ALA A 159 -11.66 -1.10 4.21
C ALA A 159 -12.89 -0.54 4.94
N THR A 160 -13.14 0.76 4.75
CA THR A 160 -14.33 1.41 5.28
C THR A 160 -15.55 0.98 4.48
N LEU A 161 -16.58 0.48 5.15
CA LEU A 161 -17.82 0.09 4.50
C LEU A 161 -18.49 1.34 3.88
N GLY A 162 -18.76 1.26 2.59
CA GLY A 162 -19.40 2.32 1.83
C GLY A 162 -18.46 3.13 0.96
N SER A 163 -17.27 3.54 1.43
CA SER A 163 -16.28 4.26 0.62
C SER A 163 -15.25 3.33 -0.04
N GLY A 164 -15.03 2.16 0.53
CA GLY A 164 -13.94 1.27 0.12
C GLY A 164 -12.54 1.79 0.46
N ALA A 165 -12.43 2.94 1.11
CA ALA A 165 -11.14 3.49 1.51
C ALA A 165 -10.51 2.66 2.63
N PRO A 166 -9.15 2.46 2.58
CA PRO A 166 -8.41 1.79 3.62
C PRO A 166 -8.33 2.60 4.92
#